data_c61545f8d6cfca0808b3d2f665342a5b
#
_entry.id   c61545f8d6cfca0808b3d2f665342a5b
#
_cell.length_a   1.000
_cell.length_b   1.000
_cell.length_c   1.000
_cell.angle_alpha   90.00
_cell.angle_beta   90.00
_cell.angle_gamma   90.00
#
_symmetry.space_group_name_H-M   'P 1'
#
loop_
_entity.id
_entity.type
_entity.pdbx_description
1 polymer ?
#
loop_
_entity_poly.entity_id
_entity_poly.type
_entity_poly.pdbx_seq_one_letter_code
_entity_poly.pdbx_strand_id
1 'polypeptide(L)'
;MSGVRMEAIVHIITGLVTAAQNIYKCVQRAGLHVNDMVLEPLASSYAVLDDEEKEVGVALLDIGGGTTDLAVFEERTIRHTAVIGIAGRKVTDDIRKGFGILTDQAEKIKVDYGFTYEPAIVDNQPIQIPGIGGRAPLEIDKHLLCKVIQPRMEEILEFAAMEIKRSGYSKHLSAGVVLTGGGSLIKGTADLAKEVLGMPVKIGIPGGFSSGLVREIENPIYATGVGLVMHELKHRDRSGVKAVIQNGKGKTILQKMKSWFDEL
;
A
#
# COMPACT_ATOMS: atom_id res chain seq x y z
N MET A 1 11.12 -4.66 38.31
CA MET A 1 10.34 -3.45 38.66
C MET A 1 9.05 -3.89 39.29
N SER A 2 8.72 -3.38 40.46
CA SER A 2 7.41 -3.56 41.10
C SER A 2 6.68 -2.23 41.14
N GLY A 3 5.44 -2.18 40.73
CA GLY A 3 4.62 -0.97 40.74
C GLY A 3 3.31 -1.22 41.45
N VAL A 4 2.76 -0.20 42.10
CA VAL A 4 1.46 -0.25 42.80
C VAL A 4 0.28 0.02 41.85
N ARG A 5 0.56 0.67 40.70
CA ARG A 5 -0.45 1.02 39.69
C ARG A 5 0.15 0.87 38.28
N MET A 6 -0.62 0.31 37.35
CA MET A 6 -0.29 0.21 35.93
C MET A 6 -1.45 0.77 35.13
N GLU A 7 -1.14 1.66 34.17
CA GLU A 7 -2.11 2.17 33.19
C GLU A 7 -1.68 1.71 31.81
N ALA A 8 -2.63 1.28 30.97
CA ALA A 8 -2.37 0.86 29.62
C ALA A 8 -3.36 1.55 28.67
N ILE A 9 -2.84 2.14 27.59
CA ILE A 9 -3.66 2.65 26.49
C ILE A 9 -3.70 1.57 25.42
N VAL A 10 -4.90 1.13 25.05
CA VAL A 10 -5.10 0.03 24.10
C VAL A 10 -5.87 0.55 22.89
N HIS A 11 -5.32 0.34 21.70
CA HIS A 11 -6.02 0.56 20.43
C HIS A 11 -6.72 -0.74 20.00
N ILE A 12 -8.06 -0.70 19.91
CA ILE A 12 -8.89 -1.85 19.56
C ILE A 12 -9.38 -1.69 18.13
N ILE A 13 -9.06 -2.65 17.28
CA ILE A 13 -9.49 -2.70 15.89
C ILE A 13 -10.50 -3.83 15.74
N THR A 14 -11.66 -3.53 15.18
CA THR A 14 -12.72 -4.49 14.92
C THR A 14 -12.90 -4.71 13.42
N GLY A 15 -13.28 -5.92 13.03
CA GLY A 15 -13.54 -6.28 11.65
C GLY A 15 -14.73 -7.22 11.50
N LEU A 16 -15.18 -7.42 10.27
CA LEU A 16 -16.26 -8.36 9.97
C LEU A 16 -15.74 -9.81 10.12
N VAL A 17 -16.34 -10.57 11.01
CA VAL A 17 -16.01 -11.98 11.24
C VAL A 17 -16.11 -12.80 9.95
N THR A 18 -17.11 -12.51 9.10
CA THR A 18 -17.29 -13.18 7.80
C THR A 18 -16.13 -12.92 6.84
N ALA A 19 -15.55 -11.73 6.82
CA ALA A 19 -14.38 -11.40 6.01
C ALA A 19 -13.15 -12.22 6.46
N ALA A 20 -12.88 -12.25 7.77
CA ALA A 20 -11.83 -13.06 8.35
C ALA A 20 -12.00 -14.55 8.03
N GLN A 21 -13.21 -15.08 8.22
CA GLN A 21 -13.53 -16.49 7.91
C GLN A 21 -13.34 -16.82 6.42
N ASN A 22 -13.64 -15.89 5.52
CA ASN A 22 -13.43 -16.09 4.09
C ASN A 22 -11.94 -16.20 3.73
N ILE A 23 -11.10 -15.35 4.33
CA ILE A 23 -9.64 -15.45 4.17
C ILE A 23 -9.15 -16.82 4.65
N TYR A 24 -9.54 -17.23 5.87
CA TYR A 24 -9.21 -18.56 6.40
C TYR A 24 -9.60 -19.69 5.45
N LYS A 25 -10.83 -19.68 4.96
CA LYS A 25 -11.32 -20.70 4.02
C LYS A 25 -10.55 -20.72 2.71
N CYS A 26 -10.19 -19.55 2.16
CA CYS A 26 -9.41 -19.48 0.93
C CYS A 26 -8.03 -20.09 1.10
N VAL A 27 -7.32 -19.74 2.17
CA VAL A 27 -5.98 -20.26 2.47
C VAL A 27 -6.03 -21.78 2.74
N GLN A 28 -7.02 -22.26 3.51
CA GLN A 28 -7.20 -23.68 3.75
C GLN A 28 -7.51 -24.47 2.47
N ARG A 29 -8.33 -23.93 1.56
CA ARG A 29 -8.61 -24.54 0.26
C ARG A 29 -7.37 -24.64 -0.64
N ALA A 30 -6.42 -23.72 -0.48
CA ALA A 30 -5.12 -23.79 -1.13
C ALA A 30 -4.15 -24.80 -0.47
N GLY A 31 -4.61 -25.56 0.55
CA GLY A 31 -3.81 -26.55 1.27
C GLY A 31 -2.80 -25.94 2.24
N LEU A 32 -2.98 -24.68 2.64
CA LEU A 32 -2.10 -23.97 3.56
C LEU A 32 -2.77 -23.79 4.93
N HIS A 33 -1.93 -23.59 5.95
CA HIS A 33 -2.37 -23.25 7.31
C HIS A 33 -2.22 -21.76 7.57
N VAL A 34 -3.21 -21.15 8.23
CA VAL A 34 -3.13 -19.78 8.74
C VAL A 34 -2.62 -19.84 10.17
N ASN A 35 -1.45 -19.29 10.43
CA ASN A 35 -0.91 -19.17 11.79
C ASN A 35 -1.49 -17.95 12.50
N ASP A 36 -1.56 -16.82 11.82
CA ASP A 36 -2.05 -15.56 12.37
C ASP A 36 -2.65 -14.68 11.28
N MET A 37 -3.39 -13.66 11.71
CA MET A 37 -3.93 -12.60 10.84
C MET A 37 -3.41 -11.25 11.31
N VAL A 38 -2.84 -10.50 10.39
CA VAL A 38 -2.26 -9.18 10.65
C VAL A 38 -3.05 -8.12 9.90
N LEU A 39 -3.27 -6.98 10.52
CA LEU A 39 -3.90 -5.85 9.87
C LEU A 39 -3.00 -5.32 8.75
N GLU A 40 -3.56 -5.06 7.57
CA GLU A 40 -2.83 -4.65 6.37
C GLU A 40 -1.89 -3.46 6.60
N PRO A 41 -2.32 -2.29 7.11
CA PRO A 41 -1.42 -1.17 7.34
C PRO A 41 -0.37 -1.44 8.43
N LEU A 42 -0.64 -2.34 9.38
CA LEU A 42 0.37 -2.78 10.33
C LEU A 42 1.44 -3.62 9.63
N ALA A 43 1.04 -4.55 8.77
CA ALA A 43 1.98 -5.32 7.96
C ALA A 43 2.84 -4.39 7.09
N SER A 44 2.22 -3.54 6.26
CA SER A 44 2.93 -2.59 5.38
C SER A 44 3.94 -1.73 6.17
N SER A 45 3.60 -1.35 7.42
CA SER A 45 4.49 -0.55 8.28
C SER A 45 5.80 -1.23 8.63
N TYR A 46 5.85 -2.56 8.66
CA TYR A 46 7.11 -3.29 8.90
C TYR A 46 8.06 -3.22 7.70
N ALA A 47 7.51 -3.07 6.51
CA ALA A 47 8.30 -3.05 5.27
C ALA A 47 8.81 -1.65 4.90
N VAL A 48 8.06 -0.57 5.27
CA VAL A 48 8.29 0.76 4.71
C VAL A 48 8.53 1.87 5.73
N LEU A 49 8.40 1.60 7.03
CA LEU A 49 8.64 2.59 8.09
C LEU A 49 9.80 2.18 8.97
N ASP A 50 10.67 3.14 9.25
CA ASP A 50 11.74 2.99 10.24
C ASP A 50 11.21 3.17 11.67
N ASP A 51 11.93 2.61 12.66
CA ASP A 51 11.54 2.70 14.07
C ASP A 51 11.63 4.16 14.58
N GLU A 52 12.54 4.98 14.02
CA GLU A 52 12.68 6.41 14.30
C GLU A 52 11.46 7.21 13.82
N GLU A 53 10.96 6.93 12.64
CA GLU A 53 9.73 7.56 12.11
C GLU A 53 8.52 7.24 12.99
N LYS A 54 8.39 5.97 13.40
CA LYS A 54 7.32 5.53 14.32
C LYS A 54 7.43 6.16 15.70
N GLU A 55 8.64 6.52 16.13
CA GLU A 55 8.86 7.17 17.40
C GLU A 55 8.42 8.63 17.39
N VAL A 56 8.85 9.40 16.38
CA VAL A 56 8.59 10.84 16.30
C VAL A 56 7.22 11.20 15.72
N GLY A 57 6.48 10.20 15.24
CA GLY A 57 5.15 10.34 14.66
C GLY A 57 5.14 10.38 13.14
N VAL A 58 4.43 9.41 12.55
CA VAL A 58 4.27 9.24 11.10
C VAL A 58 2.89 8.70 10.77
N ALA A 59 2.31 9.14 9.65
CA ALA A 59 1.16 8.50 9.04
C ALA A 59 1.61 7.65 7.85
N LEU A 60 1.19 6.40 7.80
CA LEU A 60 1.34 5.52 6.65
C LEU A 60 0.03 5.53 5.85
N LEU A 61 0.11 5.76 4.56
CA LEU A 61 -1.01 5.71 3.64
C LEU A 61 -0.70 4.70 2.52
N ASP A 62 -1.37 3.57 2.55
CA ASP A 62 -1.26 2.50 1.54
C ASP A 62 -2.39 2.66 0.53
N ILE A 63 -2.06 3.17 -0.67
CA ILE A 63 -3.04 3.40 -1.74
C ILE A 63 -3.07 2.18 -2.65
N GLY A 64 -3.97 1.26 -2.33
CA GLY A 64 -4.16 0.02 -3.08
C GLY A 64 -5.01 0.18 -4.35
N GLY A 65 -5.57 -0.93 -4.82
CA GLY A 65 -6.51 -0.93 -5.94
C GLY A 65 -7.96 -0.63 -5.52
N GLY A 66 -8.42 -1.19 -4.40
CA GLY A 66 -9.80 -1.08 -3.90
C GLY A 66 -9.95 -0.20 -2.68
N THR A 67 -8.99 -0.20 -1.79
CA THR A 67 -8.94 0.55 -0.54
C THR A 67 -7.70 1.41 -0.46
N THR A 68 -7.80 2.46 0.35
CA THR A 68 -6.67 3.23 0.82
C THR A 68 -6.65 3.09 2.34
N ASP A 69 -5.59 2.50 2.86
CA ASP A 69 -5.45 2.14 4.25
C ASP A 69 -4.52 3.13 4.96
N LEU A 70 -5.01 3.71 6.06
CA LEU A 70 -4.29 4.68 6.88
C LEU A 70 -3.92 4.06 8.22
N ALA A 71 -2.68 4.26 8.66
CA ALA A 71 -2.26 4.05 10.03
C ALA A 71 -1.42 5.21 10.54
N VAL A 72 -1.67 5.63 11.76
CA VAL A 72 -0.90 6.67 12.46
C VAL A 72 -0.09 6.01 13.56
N PHE A 73 1.20 6.30 13.59
CA PHE A 73 2.13 5.83 14.60
C PHE A 73 2.71 7.01 15.37
N GLU A 74 2.91 6.83 16.67
CA GLU A 74 3.62 7.72 17.58
C GLU A 74 4.17 6.89 18.74
N GLU A 75 5.35 7.23 19.24
CA GLU A 75 6.03 6.48 20.29
C GLU A 75 6.12 4.98 19.98
N ARG A 76 6.42 4.64 18.72
CA ARG A 76 6.51 3.27 18.16
C ARG A 76 5.22 2.45 18.28
N THR A 77 4.11 3.10 18.57
CA THR A 77 2.81 2.45 18.78
C THR A 77 1.80 2.96 17.76
N ILE A 78 0.95 2.06 17.26
CA ILE A 78 -0.17 2.44 16.40
C ILE A 78 -1.21 3.18 17.23
N ARG A 79 -1.59 4.38 16.80
CA ARG A 79 -2.53 5.27 17.51
C ARG A 79 -3.89 5.35 16.84
N HIS A 80 -3.92 5.24 15.53
CA HIS A 80 -5.15 5.30 14.75
C HIS A 80 -5.03 4.47 13.49
N THR A 81 -6.15 3.91 13.04
CA THR A 81 -6.27 3.22 11.76
C THR A 81 -7.59 3.58 11.11
N ALA A 82 -7.58 3.73 9.79
CA ALA A 82 -8.79 3.92 9.00
C ALA A 82 -8.66 3.22 7.65
N VAL A 83 -9.81 2.83 7.09
CA VAL A 83 -9.91 2.25 5.75
C VAL A 83 -10.83 3.14 4.92
N ILE A 84 -10.30 3.68 3.83
CA ILE A 84 -11.02 4.52 2.89
C ILE A 84 -11.38 3.66 1.67
N GLY A 85 -12.67 3.53 1.35
CA GLY A 85 -13.18 2.66 0.30
C GLY A 85 -13.00 3.19 -1.14
N ILE A 86 -12.01 4.07 -1.34
CA ILE A 86 -11.67 4.66 -2.64
C ILE A 86 -10.16 4.54 -2.85
N ALA A 87 -9.75 4.05 -4.05
CA ALA A 87 -8.34 3.86 -4.39
C ALA A 87 -8.13 3.78 -5.90
N GLY A 88 -7.00 3.24 -6.36
CA GLY A 88 -6.54 3.25 -7.74
C GLY A 88 -7.52 2.74 -8.79
N ARG A 89 -8.44 1.82 -8.44
CA ARG A 89 -9.47 1.33 -9.36
C ARG A 89 -10.47 2.43 -9.75
N LYS A 90 -10.75 3.39 -8.86
CA LYS A 90 -11.62 4.52 -9.18
C LYS A 90 -10.96 5.47 -10.18
N VAL A 91 -9.65 5.66 -10.07
CA VAL A 91 -8.87 6.40 -11.08
C VAL A 91 -9.00 5.72 -12.46
N THR A 92 -8.87 4.39 -12.51
CA THR A 92 -9.07 3.61 -13.74
C THR A 92 -10.48 3.77 -14.31
N ASP A 93 -11.49 3.74 -13.45
CA ASP A 93 -12.90 3.95 -13.85
C ASP A 93 -13.14 5.35 -14.43
N ASP A 94 -12.50 6.38 -13.85
CA ASP A 94 -12.63 7.75 -14.33
C ASP A 94 -11.95 7.93 -15.69
N ILE A 95 -10.77 7.36 -15.89
CA ILE A 95 -10.09 7.32 -17.20
C ILE A 95 -10.97 6.60 -18.22
N ARG A 96 -11.48 5.41 -17.87
CA ARG A 96 -12.36 4.63 -18.73
C ARG A 96 -13.58 5.41 -19.18
N LYS A 97 -14.24 6.12 -18.26
CA LYS A 97 -15.43 6.93 -18.54
C LYS A 97 -15.09 8.20 -19.33
N GLY A 98 -14.02 8.89 -18.94
CA GLY A 98 -13.59 10.14 -19.56
C GLY A 98 -13.21 9.97 -21.03
N PHE A 99 -12.60 8.84 -21.38
CA PHE A 99 -12.14 8.59 -22.75
C PHE A 99 -12.98 7.56 -23.51
N GLY A 100 -13.97 6.93 -22.86
CA GLY A 100 -14.85 5.94 -23.52
C GLY A 100 -14.10 4.67 -23.98
N ILE A 101 -13.13 4.20 -23.20
CA ILE A 101 -12.23 3.08 -23.52
C ILE A 101 -12.49 1.86 -22.64
N LEU A 102 -11.84 0.73 -22.92
CA LEU A 102 -11.93 -0.48 -22.10
C LEU A 102 -11.19 -0.31 -20.77
N THR A 103 -11.62 -1.06 -19.75
CA THR A 103 -11.00 -1.03 -18.40
C THR A 103 -9.50 -1.36 -18.44
N ASP A 104 -9.12 -2.40 -19.20
CA ASP A 104 -7.71 -2.81 -19.31
C ASP A 104 -6.85 -1.76 -20.03
N GLN A 105 -7.44 -1.08 -21.03
CA GLN A 105 -6.78 0.04 -21.69
C GLN A 105 -6.60 1.21 -20.72
N ALA A 106 -7.62 1.54 -19.94
CA ALA A 106 -7.57 2.61 -18.95
C ALA A 106 -6.53 2.32 -17.85
N GLU A 107 -6.47 1.07 -17.36
CA GLU A 107 -5.46 0.64 -16.39
C GLU A 107 -4.04 0.76 -16.96
N LYS A 108 -3.84 0.26 -18.17
CA LYS A 108 -2.53 0.36 -18.84
C LYS A 108 -2.09 1.81 -19.02
N ILE A 109 -3.00 2.70 -19.47
CA ILE A 109 -2.69 4.12 -19.66
C ILE A 109 -2.37 4.80 -18.33
N LYS A 110 -3.13 4.48 -17.27
CA LYS A 110 -2.84 4.97 -15.91
C LYS A 110 -1.43 4.58 -15.46
N VAL A 111 -1.04 3.32 -15.65
CA VAL A 111 0.26 2.81 -15.20
C VAL A 111 1.41 3.39 -16.04
N ASP A 112 1.25 3.41 -17.37
CA ASP A 112 2.33 3.78 -18.29
C ASP A 112 2.52 5.32 -18.38
N TYR A 113 1.42 6.08 -18.34
CA TYR A 113 1.42 7.51 -18.67
C TYR A 113 0.78 8.41 -17.60
N GLY A 114 0.22 7.85 -16.53
CA GLY A 114 -0.51 8.60 -15.51
C GLY A 114 0.36 9.64 -14.79
N PHE A 115 -0.24 10.82 -14.57
CA PHE A 115 0.26 11.88 -13.70
C PHE A 115 -0.87 12.35 -12.80
N THR A 116 -0.56 12.61 -11.54
CA THR A 116 -1.50 13.13 -10.54
C THR A 116 -1.31 14.60 -10.24
N TYR A 117 -0.23 15.21 -10.75
CA TYR A 117 0.15 16.57 -10.46
C TYR A 117 0.59 17.28 -11.74
N GLU A 118 -0.28 18.15 -12.28
CA GLU A 118 -0.08 18.80 -13.58
C GLU A 118 1.25 19.56 -13.69
N PRO A 119 1.71 20.30 -12.66
CA PRO A 119 3.00 21.02 -12.72
C PRO A 119 4.24 20.11 -12.88
N ALA A 120 4.12 18.80 -12.57
CA ALA A 120 5.20 17.85 -12.74
C ALA A 120 5.35 17.33 -14.18
N ILE A 121 4.45 17.69 -15.10
CA ILE A 121 4.49 17.24 -16.49
C ILE A 121 5.46 18.12 -17.28
N VAL A 122 6.64 17.58 -17.57
CA VAL A 122 7.69 18.27 -18.35
C VAL A 122 7.55 18.01 -19.84
N ASP A 123 7.02 16.83 -20.21
CA ASP A 123 6.91 16.37 -21.60
C ASP A 123 5.47 15.95 -21.90
N ASN A 124 4.87 16.61 -22.91
CA ASN A 124 3.47 16.40 -23.30
C ASN A 124 3.36 15.62 -24.62
N GLN A 125 4.07 14.50 -24.74
CA GLN A 125 3.94 13.65 -25.92
C GLN A 125 2.54 13.02 -26.00
N PRO A 126 1.98 12.91 -27.23
CA PRO A 126 0.68 12.31 -27.45
C PRO A 126 0.68 10.82 -27.10
N ILE A 127 -0.40 10.36 -26.47
CA ILE A 127 -0.65 8.97 -26.09
C ILE A 127 -1.64 8.40 -27.08
N GLN A 128 -1.26 7.33 -27.79
CA GLN A 128 -2.11 6.64 -28.73
C GLN A 128 -2.87 5.50 -28.02
N ILE A 129 -4.19 5.57 -28.04
CA ILE A 129 -5.07 4.56 -27.45
C ILE A 129 -5.71 3.76 -28.61
N PRO A 130 -5.50 2.44 -28.67
CA PRO A 130 -6.10 1.62 -29.74
C PRO A 130 -7.63 1.75 -29.76
N GLY A 131 -8.19 1.96 -30.93
CA GLY A 131 -9.63 2.04 -31.14
C GLY A 131 -10.33 0.70 -30.89
N ILE A 132 -11.59 0.74 -30.45
CA ILE A 132 -12.42 -0.44 -30.19
C ILE A 132 -13.24 -0.77 -31.44
N GLY A 133 -13.32 -2.06 -31.82
CA GLY A 133 -14.20 -2.53 -32.91
C GLY A 133 -13.84 -1.94 -34.27
N GLY A 134 -12.55 -1.77 -34.59
CA GLY A 134 -12.08 -1.24 -35.87
C GLY A 134 -12.16 0.28 -35.99
N ARG A 135 -12.45 1.01 -34.91
CA ARG A 135 -12.41 2.48 -34.90
C ARG A 135 -10.97 2.98 -34.94
N ALA A 136 -10.81 4.22 -35.42
CA ALA A 136 -9.51 4.89 -35.39
C ALA A 136 -8.97 5.00 -33.95
N PRO A 137 -7.64 4.94 -33.76
CA PRO A 137 -7.03 5.21 -32.48
C PRO A 137 -7.44 6.60 -31.96
N LEU A 138 -7.61 6.70 -30.64
CA LEU A 138 -7.80 7.98 -29.95
C LEU A 138 -6.43 8.52 -29.56
N GLU A 139 -6.18 9.77 -29.83
CA GLU A 139 -4.98 10.49 -29.38
C GLU A 139 -5.35 11.43 -28.24
N ILE A 140 -4.67 11.33 -27.13
CA ILE A 140 -4.78 12.23 -25.97
C ILE A 140 -3.41 12.72 -25.55
N ASP A 141 -3.35 13.85 -24.87
CA ASP A 141 -2.13 14.35 -24.25
C ASP A 141 -2.07 14.04 -22.74
N LYS A 142 -0.87 14.17 -22.15
CA LYS A 142 -0.66 13.88 -20.73
C LYS A 142 -1.38 14.87 -19.82
N HIS A 143 -1.53 16.15 -20.23
CA HIS A 143 -2.27 17.12 -19.43
C HIS A 143 -3.76 16.78 -19.37
N LEU A 144 -4.35 16.33 -20.48
CA LEU A 144 -5.75 15.89 -20.51
C LEU A 144 -5.95 14.65 -19.64
N LEU A 145 -5.01 13.69 -19.69
CA LEU A 145 -5.02 12.51 -18.82
C LEU A 145 -4.90 12.91 -17.34
N CYS A 146 -3.99 13.83 -17.03
CA CYS A 146 -3.80 14.35 -15.67
C CYS A 146 -5.07 15.03 -15.15
N LYS A 147 -5.76 15.84 -15.95
CA LYS A 147 -7.05 16.46 -15.57
C LYS A 147 -8.14 15.48 -15.19
N VAL A 148 -8.05 14.23 -15.65
CA VAL A 148 -8.96 13.15 -15.24
C VAL A 148 -8.46 12.46 -13.97
N ILE A 149 -7.15 12.26 -13.82
CA ILE A 149 -6.55 11.52 -12.71
C ILE A 149 -6.46 12.38 -11.44
N GLN A 150 -5.96 13.59 -11.55
CA GLN A 150 -5.64 14.47 -10.42
C GLN A 150 -6.82 14.70 -9.48
N PRO A 151 -8.05 15.05 -9.94
CA PRO A 151 -9.17 15.29 -9.03
C PRO A 151 -9.53 14.05 -8.19
N ARG A 152 -9.37 12.85 -8.77
CA ARG A 152 -9.63 11.62 -8.01
C ARG A 152 -8.56 11.35 -6.96
N MET A 153 -7.31 11.62 -7.28
CA MET A 153 -6.23 11.46 -6.32
C MET A 153 -6.30 12.53 -5.22
N GLU A 154 -6.68 13.76 -5.55
CA GLU A 154 -6.99 14.81 -4.56
C GLU A 154 -8.08 14.35 -3.59
N GLU A 155 -9.20 13.83 -4.09
CA GLU A 155 -10.27 13.29 -3.26
C GLU A 155 -9.78 12.18 -2.30
N ILE A 156 -8.97 11.24 -2.78
CA ILE A 156 -8.39 10.19 -1.92
C ILE A 156 -7.52 10.81 -0.82
N LEU A 157 -6.69 11.77 -1.17
CA LEU A 157 -5.79 12.44 -0.22
C LEU A 157 -6.55 13.34 0.76
N GLU A 158 -7.63 13.99 0.33
CA GLU A 158 -8.51 14.76 1.20
C GLU A 158 -9.21 13.88 2.24
N PHE A 159 -9.70 12.70 1.84
CA PHE A 159 -10.22 11.72 2.81
C PHE A 159 -9.16 11.27 3.80
N ALA A 160 -7.93 11.05 3.34
CA ALA A 160 -6.82 10.73 4.23
C ALA A 160 -6.51 11.89 5.19
N ALA A 161 -6.51 13.14 4.70
CA ALA A 161 -6.33 14.34 5.53
C ALA A 161 -7.43 14.46 6.61
N MET A 162 -8.69 14.18 6.25
CA MET A 162 -9.80 14.18 7.21
C MET A 162 -9.61 13.11 8.30
N GLU A 163 -9.19 11.90 7.94
CA GLU A 163 -8.95 10.82 8.90
C GLU A 163 -7.72 11.11 9.78
N ILE A 164 -6.63 11.69 9.24
CA ILE A 164 -5.49 12.17 10.02
C ILE A 164 -5.93 13.23 11.04
N LYS A 165 -6.76 14.19 10.62
CA LYS A 165 -7.30 15.20 11.53
C LYS A 165 -8.21 14.59 12.59
N ARG A 166 -9.06 13.63 12.22
CA ARG A 166 -9.98 12.91 13.11
C ARG A 166 -9.23 12.07 14.15
N SER A 167 -8.06 11.56 13.82
CA SER A 167 -7.22 10.81 14.76
C SER A 167 -6.80 11.63 15.99
N GLY A 168 -6.77 12.97 15.87
CA GLY A 168 -6.22 13.87 16.88
C GLY A 168 -4.70 14.02 16.85
N TYR A 169 -4.00 13.22 16.03
CA TYR A 169 -2.54 13.19 16.00
C TYR A 169 -1.90 14.04 14.87
N SER A 170 -2.68 14.83 14.15
CA SER A 170 -2.17 15.60 12.99
C SER A 170 -0.99 16.54 13.32
N LYS A 171 -0.91 17.02 14.56
CA LYS A 171 0.20 17.89 15.05
C LYS A 171 1.42 17.11 15.53
N HIS A 172 1.32 15.81 15.63
CA HIS A 172 2.33 14.90 16.18
C HIS A 172 3.08 14.14 15.08
N LEU A 173 2.80 14.41 13.80
CA LEU A 173 3.39 13.73 12.66
C LEU A 173 4.68 14.43 12.22
N SER A 174 5.71 14.42 13.06
CA SER A 174 6.99 15.08 12.75
C SER A 174 7.70 14.49 11.54
N ALA A 175 7.56 13.18 11.30
CA ALA A 175 8.06 12.52 10.11
C ALA A 175 7.13 12.66 8.88
N GLY A 176 5.95 13.29 9.04
CA GLY A 176 5.00 13.50 7.97
C GLY A 176 4.25 12.24 7.54
N VAL A 177 4.09 12.05 6.23
CA VAL A 177 3.34 10.94 5.64
C VAL A 177 4.23 10.09 4.75
N VAL A 178 4.12 8.78 4.88
CA VAL A 178 4.73 7.79 3.99
C VAL A 178 3.63 7.18 3.13
N LEU A 179 3.76 7.32 1.81
CA LEU A 179 2.86 6.72 0.83
C LEU A 179 3.42 5.39 0.36
N THR A 180 2.58 4.36 0.25
CA THR A 180 2.93 3.07 -0.34
C THR A 180 1.77 2.52 -1.16
N GLY A 181 1.88 1.29 -1.65
CA GLY A 181 0.89 0.68 -2.54
C GLY A 181 0.99 1.14 -3.99
N GLY A 182 0.25 0.48 -4.87
CA GLY A 182 0.31 0.72 -6.32
C GLY A 182 -0.11 2.13 -6.74
N GLY A 183 -1.03 2.77 -5.99
CA GLY A 183 -1.48 4.14 -6.26
C GLY A 183 -0.39 5.18 -6.02
N SER A 184 0.55 4.92 -5.12
CA SER A 184 1.68 5.82 -4.84
C SER A 184 2.67 5.93 -6.00
N LEU A 185 2.65 4.98 -6.93
CA LEU A 185 3.55 4.92 -8.09
C LEU A 185 3.10 5.82 -9.25
N ILE A 186 1.86 6.32 -9.25
CA ILE A 186 1.44 7.27 -10.27
C ILE A 186 2.29 8.54 -10.12
N LYS A 187 2.89 8.99 -11.22
CA LYS A 187 3.85 10.10 -11.20
C LYS A 187 3.22 11.36 -10.61
N GLY A 188 3.97 12.06 -9.75
CA GLY A 188 3.51 13.28 -9.09
C GLY A 188 2.68 13.04 -7.82
N THR A 189 2.38 11.78 -7.43
CA THR A 189 1.55 11.51 -6.23
C THR A 189 2.16 12.05 -4.94
N ALA A 190 3.48 11.98 -4.77
CA ALA A 190 4.12 12.54 -3.59
C ALA A 190 4.04 14.08 -3.54
N ASP A 191 4.13 14.74 -4.69
CA ASP A 191 4.05 16.21 -4.77
C ASP A 191 2.61 16.68 -4.53
N LEU A 192 1.63 16.04 -5.17
CA LEU A 192 0.22 16.29 -4.90
C LEU A 192 -0.12 16.07 -3.42
N ALA A 193 0.37 14.99 -2.83
CA ALA A 193 0.14 14.69 -1.43
C ALA A 193 0.75 15.73 -0.49
N LYS A 194 1.94 16.26 -0.79
CA LYS A 194 2.53 17.37 -0.03
C LYS A 194 1.63 18.60 -0.04
N GLU A 195 1.05 18.93 -1.21
CA GLU A 195 0.17 20.07 -1.36
C GLU A 195 -1.14 19.88 -0.57
N VAL A 196 -1.81 18.73 -0.76
CA VAL A 196 -3.11 18.45 -0.12
C VAL A 196 -2.99 18.26 1.39
N LEU A 197 -1.96 17.55 1.85
CA LEU A 197 -1.78 17.21 3.27
C LEU A 197 -1.08 18.32 4.06
N GLY A 198 -0.35 19.23 3.38
CA GLY A 198 0.38 20.32 4.02
C GLY A 198 1.53 19.87 4.91
N MET A 199 2.10 18.69 4.67
CA MET A 199 3.19 18.11 5.47
C MET A 199 4.19 17.35 4.59
N PRO A 200 5.41 17.02 5.10
CA PRO A 200 6.37 16.24 4.35
C PRO A 200 5.81 14.88 3.92
N VAL A 201 6.11 14.49 2.68
CA VAL A 201 5.67 13.20 2.11
C VAL A 201 6.85 12.50 1.44
N LYS A 202 6.97 11.19 1.66
CA LYS A 202 7.89 10.32 0.91
C LYS A 202 7.17 9.06 0.41
N ILE A 203 7.72 8.42 -0.61
CA ILE A 203 7.29 7.09 -1.04
C ILE A 203 8.02 6.05 -0.20
N GLY A 204 7.25 5.18 0.47
CA GLY A 204 7.75 4.04 1.23
C GLY A 204 7.97 2.85 0.29
N ILE A 205 9.21 2.42 0.18
CA ILE A 205 9.63 1.27 -0.60
C ILE A 205 10.06 0.18 0.38
N PRO A 206 9.57 -1.08 0.23
CA PRO A 206 10.04 -2.18 1.05
C PRO A 206 11.57 -2.30 1.01
N GLY A 207 12.20 -2.42 2.17
CA GLY A 207 13.66 -2.46 2.28
C GLY A 207 14.13 -3.36 3.43
N GLY A 208 15.45 -3.33 3.70
CA GLY A 208 16.03 -4.08 4.82
C GLY A 208 16.51 -5.49 4.46
N PHE A 209 16.63 -5.81 3.18
CA PHE A 209 17.11 -7.11 2.71
C PHE A 209 18.58 -7.01 2.24
N SER A 210 19.40 -7.99 2.63
CA SER A 210 20.83 -8.01 2.30
C SER A 210 21.19 -8.85 1.08
N SER A 211 20.30 -9.72 0.60
CA SER A 211 20.57 -10.61 -0.54
C SER A 211 19.29 -11.28 -1.06
N GLY A 212 19.32 -11.82 -2.29
CA GLY A 212 18.22 -12.56 -2.90
C GLY A 212 17.45 -11.72 -3.94
N LEU A 213 16.12 -11.88 -3.99
CA LEU A 213 15.18 -11.19 -4.92
C LEU A 213 14.92 -9.73 -4.53
N VAL A 214 15.94 -9.02 -4.02
CA VAL A 214 15.80 -7.68 -3.43
C VAL A 214 15.19 -6.70 -4.43
N ARG A 215 15.69 -6.68 -5.67
CA ARG A 215 15.22 -5.72 -6.68
C ARG A 215 13.77 -5.92 -7.11
N GLU A 216 13.29 -7.16 -7.09
CA GLU A 216 11.92 -7.48 -7.49
C GLU A 216 10.90 -7.08 -6.43
N ILE A 217 11.29 -7.11 -5.15
CA ILE A 217 10.42 -6.77 -4.02
C ILE A 217 10.55 -5.32 -3.52
N GLU A 218 11.57 -4.58 -3.98
CA GLU A 218 11.74 -3.14 -3.71
C GLU A 218 10.75 -2.30 -4.54
N ASN A 219 9.47 -2.56 -4.36
CA ASN A 219 8.39 -1.83 -5.01
C ASN A 219 7.23 -1.65 -4.03
N PRO A 220 6.63 -0.46 -3.93
CA PRO A 220 5.49 -0.17 -3.06
C PRO A 220 4.32 -1.15 -3.16
N ILE A 221 4.11 -1.78 -4.33
CA ILE A 221 3.03 -2.77 -4.53
C ILE A 221 3.20 -4.01 -3.64
N TYR A 222 4.39 -4.29 -3.15
CA TYR A 222 4.69 -5.44 -2.32
C TYR A 222 4.77 -5.13 -0.83
N ALA A 223 4.49 -3.88 -0.41
CA ALA A 223 4.64 -3.44 0.97
C ALA A 223 3.96 -4.36 1.97
N THR A 224 2.69 -4.70 1.75
CA THR A 224 1.92 -5.60 2.62
C THR A 224 2.51 -7.02 2.64
N GLY A 225 2.82 -7.60 1.47
CA GLY A 225 3.36 -8.95 1.38
C GLY A 225 4.72 -9.10 2.07
N VAL A 226 5.62 -8.16 1.80
CA VAL A 226 6.94 -8.08 2.46
C VAL A 226 6.77 -7.84 3.96
N GLY A 227 5.88 -6.94 4.34
CA GLY A 227 5.59 -6.61 5.73
C GLY A 227 5.06 -7.79 6.53
N LEU A 228 4.23 -8.65 5.96
CA LEU A 228 3.77 -9.89 6.59
C LEU A 228 4.93 -10.83 6.93
N VAL A 229 5.88 -10.97 6.00
CA VAL A 229 7.09 -11.79 6.24
C VAL A 229 7.95 -11.18 7.35
N MET A 230 8.18 -9.86 7.30
CA MET A 230 8.98 -9.16 8.32
C MET A 230 8.31 -9.19 9.70
N HIS A 231 6.99 -9.07 9.75
CA HIS A 231 6.21 -9.20 10.99
C HIS A 231 6.44 -10.56 11.64
N GLU A 232 6.30 -11.64 10.89
CA GLU A 232 6.51 -13.00 11.42
C GLU A 232 7.96 -13.19 11.92
N LEU A 233 8.97 -12.76 11.17
CA LEU A 233 10.36 -12.83 11.58
C LEU A 233 10.61 -12.11 12.91
N LYS A 234 10.10 -10.88 13.06
CA LYS A 234 10.27 -10.07 14.29
C LYS A 234 9.55 -10.69 15.50
N HIS A 235 8.41 -11.35 15.30
CA HIS A 235 7.67 -11.99 16.38
C HIS A 235 8.23 -13.36 16.75
N ARG A 236 8.74 -14.10 15.79
CA ARG A 236 9.36 -15.40 16.00
C ARG A 236 10.62 -15.31 16.89
N ASP A 237 11.44 -14.29 16.68
CA ASP A 237 12.62 -14.04 17.51
C ASP A 237 12.25 -13.69 18.95
N ARG A 238 11.12 -13.01 19.17
CA ARG A 238 10.63 -12.66 20.51
C ARG A 238 10.04 -13.82 21.28
N SER A 239 9.45 -14.80 20.59
CA SER A 239 8.80 -15.95 21.24
C SER A 239 9.76 -17.03 21.68
N GLY A 240 11.06 -16.90 21.41
CA GLY A 240 12.09 -17.86 21.89
C GLY A 240 11.95 -19.27 21.31
N VAL A 241 11.10 -19.45 20.28
CA VAL A 241 10.96 -20.73 19.58
C VAL A 241 12.19 -20.91 18.71
N LYS A 242 13.24 -21.53 19.26
CA LYS A 242 14.30 -22.14 18.47
C LYS A 242 13.62 -23.04 17.45
N ALA A 243 13.58 -22.63 16.21
CA ALA A 243 13.13 -23.49 15.13
C ALA A 243 14.00 -24.74 15.14
N VAL A 244 13.43 -25.84 15.55
CA VAL A 244 14.00 -27.15 15.28
C VAL A 244 13.90 -27.32 13.77
N ILE A 245 14.95 -26.88 13.08
CA ILE A 245 15.19 -27.27 11.67
C ILE A 245 15.58 -28.74 11.73
N GLN A 246 14.59 -29.59 11.91
CA GLN A 246 14.74 -31.01 11.64
C GLN A 246 14.46 -31.24 10.16
N ASN A 247 15.57 -31.43 9.46
CA ASN A 247 15.75 -32.26 8.26
C ASN A 247 14.66 -32.25 7.17
N GLY A 248 14.99 -31.67 6.05
CA GLY A 248 14.68 -32.25 4.74
C GLY A 248 13.47 -31.72 3.99
N LYS A 249 12.63 -30.85 4.54
CA LYS A 249 11.41 -30.35 3.86
C LYS A 249 11.52 -28.91 3.28
N GLY A 250 12.55 -28.17 3.63
CA GLY A 250 12.71 -26.78 3.18
C GLY A 250 12.96 -26.62 1.68
N LYS A 251 13.61 -27.61 1.05
CA LYS A 251 13.86 -27.60 -0.41
C LYS A 251 12.58 -27.76 -1.24
N THR A 252 11.58 -28.44 -0.73
CA THR A 252 10.33 -28.73 -1.43
C THR A 252 9.41 -27.49 -1.52
N ILE A 253 9.45 -26.62 -0.51
CA ILE A 253 8.64 -25.39 -0.49
C ILE A 253 9.22 -24.35 -1.46
N LEU A 254 10.54 -24.15 -1.45
CA LEU A 254 11.24 -23.27 -2.40
C LEU A 254 11.08 -23.73 -3.87
N GLN A 255 11.08 -25.04 -4.11
CA GLN A 255 10.82 -25.59 -5.44
C GLN A 255 9.37 -25.39 -5.89
N LYS A 256 8.39 -25.55 -4.99
CA LYS A 256 6.98 -25.28 -5.30
C LYS A 256 6.69 -23.78 -5.51
N MET A 257 7.34 -22.90 -4.78
CA MET A 257 7.25 -21.45 -5.03
C MET A 257 7.85 -21.10 -6.39
N LYS A 258 8.99 -21.66 -6.74
CA LYS A 258 9.64 -21.40 -8.04
C LYS A 258 8.79 -21.90 -9.22
N SER A 259 8.20 -23.11 -9.13
CA SER A 259 7.30 -23.62 -10.17
C SER A 259 6.01 -22.81 -10.32
N TRP A 260 5.52 -22.24 -9.24
CA TRP A 260 4.32 -21.38 -9.29
C TRP A 260 4.61 -20.00 -9.94
N PHE A 261 5.84 -19.47 -9.75
CA PHE A 261 6.28 -18.24 -10.43
C PHE A 261 6.63 -18.45 -11.90
N ASP A 262 7.03 -19.66 -12.29
CA ASP A 262 7.34 -20.00 -13.68
C ASP A 262 6.06 -20.30 -14.51
N GLU A 263 4.89 -20.44 -13.87
CA GLU A 263 3.56 -20.65 -14.50
C GLU A 263 2.69 -19.38 -14.58
N LEU A 264 3.17 -18.22 -14.05
CA LEU A 264 2.53 -16.89 -14.19
C LEU A 264 3.24 -16.04 -15.25
#